data_5e138b2e2eb848ef1a9d37c1e3eaa45e
#
_entry.id   5e138b2e2eb848ef1a9d37c1e3eaa45e
#
_cell.length_a   1.000
_cell.length_b   1.000
_cell.length_c   1.000
_cell.angle_alpha   90.00
_cell.angle_beta   90.00
_cell.angle_gamma   90.00
#
_symmetry.space_group_name_H-M   'P 1'
#
loop_
_entity.id
_entity.type
_entity.pdbx_description
1 polymer ?
#
loop_
_entity_poly.entity_id
_entity_poly.type
_entity_poly.pdbx_seq_one_letter_code
_entity_poly.pdbx_strand_id
1 'polypeptide(L)'
;MPQTEPQTTDTTTAIAAPTAPSHSAGGSRLADLFRSVPGPLIGLVVIFIAMSFLSPFFLSFRNLINIISQVSDIGVMAVGAAMVIIIGGIDLSVGSTLAVSMMTMAWVYKIQGMPFPVAIVVGLLIGALVGLVNGLLSTYARIQPFVATLATMSAGAGLALFITNGNPVTQFPDWFSNLTGSFLGLPIEGIILVAIYLIAAFWLRFRPSGRALYAIGGNEEVARLSGINVRALKVRVYITAGVLASVAGLLVVSRLDSAAPTAGAADLLNVIAVVVIGGASLAGGSGTMFGTFVGLLIIGTLNNGMSLLNVSPNLQPVVIGIAIIVAVLLDRGALKARAG
;
A
#
# COMPACT_ATOMS: atom_id res chain seq x y z
N MET A 1 10.78 -89.74 27.71
CA MET A 1 10.63 -88.53 26.83
C MET A 1 10.83 -87.36 27.75
N PRO A 2 11.95 -86.60 27.60
CA PRO A 2 12.19 -85.37 28.40
C PRO A 2 11.60 -84.15 27.68
N GLN A 3 10.97 -83.31 28.50
CA GLN A 3 10.40 -82.04 28.12
C GLN A 3 11.53 -81.01 28.01
N THR A 4 11.62 -80.33 26.87
CA THR A 4 12.56 -79.19 26.68
C THR A 4 11.82 -77.91 27.04
N GLU A 5 12.31 -77.17 28.04
CA GLU A 5 11.94 -75.80 28.37
C GLU A 5 12.44 -74.80 27.25
N PRO A 6 11.65 -73.79 26.91
CA PRO A 6 12.16 -72.72 26.07
C PRO A 6 12.86 -71.67 26.90
N GLN A 7 14.11 -71.38 26.55
CA GLN A 7 14.90 -70.25 27.05
C GLN A 7 14.32 -68.94 26.54
N THR A 8 13.92 -68.09 27.47
CA THR A 8 13.59 -66.69 27.23
C THR A 8 14.90 -65.85 27.16
N THR A 9 15.26 -65.42 25.98
CA THR A 9 16.33 -64.42 25.78
C THR A 9 15.74 -63.02 26.04
N ASP A 10 16.11 -62.46 27.19
CA ASP A 10 15.82 -61.09 27.55
C ASP A 10 16.73 -60.17 26.73
N THR A 11 16.23 -59.57 25.69
CA THR A 11 16.91 -58.56 24.92
C THR A 11 16.48 -57.20 25.45
N THR A 12 17.13 -56.70 26.49
CA THR A 12 16.95 -55.33 26.99
C THR A 12 17.58 -54.39 26.01
N THR A 13 16.78 -53.85 25.07
CA THR A 13 17.17 -52.79 24.16
C THR A 13 17.26 -51.48 24.99
N ALA A 14 18.46 -51.08 25.34
CA ALA A 14 18.70 -49.77 25.96
C ALA A 14 18.26 -48.68 24.98
N ILE A 15 17.14 -48.00 25.29
CA ILE A 15 16.67 -46.79 24.60
C ILE A 15 17.66 -45.68 24.96
N ALA A 16 18.55 -45.32 24.02
CA ALA A 16 19.42 -44.15 24.14
C ALA A 16 18.56 -42.89 24.30
N ALA A 17 18.74 -42.18 25.40
CA ALA A 17 18.11 -40.88 25.61
C ALA A 17 18.47 -39.92 24.48
N PRO A 18 17.53 -39.13 23.99
CA PRO A 18 17.80 -38.13 22.97
C PRO A 18 18.79 -37.11 23.53
N THR A 19 19.96 -37.00 22.91
CA THR A 19 20.94 -35.97 23.19
C THR A 19 20.30 -34.62 22.93
N ALA A 20 20.17 -33.78 23.96
CA ALA A 20 19.71 -32.40 23.80
C ALA A 20 20.61 -31.66 22.78
N PRO A 21 20.05 -30.91 21.81
CA PRO A 21 20.85 -30.15 20.91
C PRO A 21 21.70 -29.15 21.67
N SER A 22 23.02 -29.25 21.52
CA SER A 22 23.95 -28.26 22.03
C SER A 22 23.69 -26.94 21.37
N HIS A 23 23.02 -25.99 22.06
CA HIS A 23 22.95 -24.61 21.63
C HIS A 23 24.38 -24.06 21.60
N SER A 24 24.95 -23.93 20.41
CA SER A 24 26.15 -23.14 20.20
C SER A 24 25.80 -21.66 20.49
N ALA A 25 25.98 -21.24 21.74
CA ALA A 25 25.89 -19.85 22.17
C ALA A 25 27.11 -19.09 21.59
N GLY A 26 26.99 -18.60 20.34
CA GLY A 26 28.04 -17.87 19.65
C GLY A 26 27.58 -17.02 18.49
N GLY A 27 26.27 -16.94 18.22
CA GLY A 27 25.72 -15.94 17.32
C GLY A 27 25.85 -14.55 17.94
N SER A 28 26.59 -13.63 17.28
CA SER A 28 26.73 -12.27 17.81
C SER A 28 25.34 -11.67 18.02
N ARG A 29 25.07 -11.06 19.18
CA ARG A 29 23.81 -10.36 19.50
C ARG A 29 23.39 -9.37 18.41
N LEU A 30 24.34 -8.89 17.62
CA LEU A 30 24.12 -8.09 16.42
C LEU A 30 23.43 -8.88 15.30
N ALA A 31 23.84 -10.13 15.02
CA ALA A 31 23.19 -10.96 13.99
C ALA A 31 21.72 -11.28 14.34
N ASP A 32 21.45 -11.52 15.63
CA ASP A 32 20.08 -11.77 16.09
C ASP A 32 19.24 -10.48 16.07
N LEU A 33 19.84 -9.32 16.32
CA LEU A 33 19.18 -8.02 16.18
C LEU A 33 18.82 -7.74 14.70
N PHE A 34 19.74 -8.00 13.77
CA PHE A 34 19.47 -7.84 12.32
C PHE A 34 18.41 -8.83 11.81
N ARG A 35 18.31 -10.02 12.37
CA ARG A 35 17.26 -11.01 12.01
C ARG A 35 15.86 -10.60 12.49
N SER A 36 15.76 -9.77 13.52
CA SER A 36 14.49 -9.28 14.06
C SER A 36 13.95 -8.04 13.32
N VAL A 37 14.79 -7.33 12.55
CA VAL A 37 14.40 -6.10 11.83
C VAL A 37 13.68 -6.47 10.53
N PRO A 38 12.49 -5.87 10.25
CA PRO A 38 11.81 -6.06 8.98
C PRO A 38 12.70 -5.67 7.79
N GLY A 39 12.79 -6.54 6.78
CA GLY A 39 13.62 -6.30 5.59
C GLY A 39 13.44 -4.92 4.95
N PRO A 40 12.20 -4.43 4.75
CA PRO A 40 11.96 -3.08 4.22
C PRO A 40 12.63 -1.96 5.03
N LEU A 41 12.70 -2.09 6.35
CA LEU A 41 13.33 -1.07 7.19
C LEU A 41 14.85 -1.00 6.96
N ILE A 42 15.50 -2.14 6.74
CA ILE A 42 16.93 -2.18 6.38
C ILE A 42 17.13 -1.46 5.03
N GLY A 43 16.28 -1.75 4.04
CA GLY A 43 16.30 -1.08 2.73
C GLY A 43 16.15 0.44 2.85
N LEU A 44 15.21 0.91 3.69
CA LEU A 44 15.03 2.34 3.96
C LEU A 44 16.30 2.97 4.54
N VAL A 45 16.90 2.36 5.55
CA VAL A 45 18.12 2.86 6.20
C VAL A 45 19.28 2.94 5.20
N VAL A 46 19.46 1.89 4.38
CA VAL A 46 20.52 1.86 3.36
C VAL A 46 20.34 3.00 2.34
N ILE A 47 19.13 3.17 1.81
CA ILE A 47 18.85 4.23 0.83
C ILE A 47 19.01 5.61 1.47
N PHE A 48 18.53 5.79 2.71
CA PHE A 48 18.65 7.05 3.44
C PHE A 48 20.11 7.43 3.67
N ILE A 49 20.95 6.48 4.09
CA ILE A 49 22.39 6.68 4.25
C ILE A 49 23.04 7.00 2.90
N ALA A 50 22.75 6.23 1.85
CA ALA A 50 23.31 6.47 0.53
C ALA A 50 22.99 7.87 0.02
N MET A 51 21.73 8.32 0.13
CA MET A 51 21.32 9.66 -0.28
C MET A 51 21.96 10.78 0.55
N SER A 52 22.21 10.52 1.83
CA SER A 52 22.91 11.46 2.71
C SER A 52 24.35 11.75 2.27
N PHE A 53 25.02 10.77 1.65
CA PHE A 53 26.35 10.95 1.07
C PHE A 53 26.32 11.52 -0.35
N LEU A 54 25.29 11.21 -1.13
CA LEU A 54 25.20 11.62 -2.54
C LEU A 54 24.74 13.06 -2.73
N SER A 55 23.99 13.63 -1.78
CA SER A 55 23.49 15.00 -1.88
C SER A 55 23.62 15.75 -0.54
N PRO A 56 24.33 16.90 -0.50
CA PRO A 56 24.45 17.72 0.70
C PRO A 56 23.11 18.35 1.14
N PHE A 57 22.14 18.43 0.22
CA PHE A 57 20.82 18.99 0.50
C PHE A 57 19.83 17.96 1.05
N PHE A 58 20.15 16.66 0.98
CA PHE A 58 19.24 15.60 1.35
C PHE A 58 18.77 15.68 2.80
N LEU A 59 19.69 15.89 3.77
CA LEU A 59 19.38 15.95 5.21
C LEU A 59 18.82 17.30 5.66
N SER A 60 18.64 18.28 4.75
CA SER A 60 18.03 19.55 5.14
C SER A 60 16.60 19.33 5.64
N PHE A 61 16.21 20.02 6.73
CA PHE A 61 14.84 19.95 7.28
C PHE A 61 13.77 20.22 6.23
N ARG A 62 14.02 21.21 5.36
CA ARG A 62 13.13 21.53 4.25
C ARG A 62 12.94 20.35 3.29
N ASN A 63 14.01 19.62 2.97
CA ASN A 63 13.92 18.47 2.07
C ASN A 63 13.19 17.29 2.70
N LEU A 64 13.42 17.02 3.99
CA LEU A 64 12.69 15.95 4.70
C LEU A 64 11.20 16.23 4.76
N ILE A 65 10.79 17.48 4.96
CA ILE A 65 9.38 17.90 4.84
C ILE A 65 8.87 17.70 3.42
N ASN A 66 9.63 18.10 2.41
CA ASN A 66 9.25 17.94 1.01
C ASN A 66 9.04 16.47 0.63
N ILE A 67 9.84 15.52 1.15
CA ILE A 67 9.62 14.09 0.92
C ILE A 67 8.22 13.69 1.39
N ILE A 68 7.83 14.09 2.61
CA ILE A 68 6.52 13.76 3.17
C ILE A 68 5.39 14.36 2.32
N SER A 69 5.52 15.63 1.94
CA SER A 69 4.54 16.31 1.09
C SER A 69 4.36 15.63 -0.28
N GLN A 70 5.47 15.31 -0.93
CA GLN A 70 5.46 14.71 -2.27
C GLN A 70 4.85 13.30 -2.31
N VAL A 71 4.91 12.54 -1.21
CA VAL A 71 4.40 11.17 -1.18
C VAL A 71 3.03 11.04 -0.51
N SER A 72 2.44 12.14 -0.03
CA SER A 72 1.21 12.07 0.77
C SER A 72 0.03 11.52 -0.02
N ASP A 73 -0.13 11.89 -1.29
CA ASP A 73 -1.17 11.38 -2.18
C ASP A 73 -0.96 9.89 -2.49
N ILE A 74 0.27 9.49 -2.88
CA ILE A 74 0.62 8.08 -3.10
C ILE A 74 0.40 7.27 -1.81
N GLY A 75 0.79 7.82 -0.66
CA GLY A 75 0.63 7.17 0.64
C GLY A 75 -0.82 6.93 1.01
N VAL A 76 -1.70 7.91 0.80
CA VAL A 76 -3.14 7.76 1.05
C VAL A 76 -3.74 6.68 0.15
N MET A 77 -3.41 6.67 -1.15
CA MET A 77 -3.83 5.61 -2.07
C MET A 77 -3.27 4.24 -1.66
N ALA A 78 -2.02 4.18 -1.19
CA ALA A 78 -1.38 2.94 -0.78
C ALA A 78 -2.06 2.26 0.41
N VAL A 79 -2.70 3.01 1.32
CA VAL A 79 -3.51 2.43 2.40
C VAL A 79 -4.69 1.64 1.81
N GLY A 80 -5.42 2.21 0.86
CA GLY A 80 -6.52 1.53 0.17
C GLY A 80 -6.04 0.30 -0.61
N ALA A 81 -4.98 0.48 -1.39
CA ALA A 81 -4.37 -0.60 -2.17
C ALA A 81 -3.86 -1.75 -1.27
N ALA A 82 -3.25 -1.46 -0.12
CA ALA A 82 -2.83 -2.46 0.85
C ALA A 82 -4.01 -3.28 1.38
N MET A 83 -5.14 -2.64 1.71
CA MET A 83 -6.34 -3.36 2.14
C MET A 83 -6.88 -4.28 1.04
N VAL A 84 -6.89 -3.82 -0.22
CA VAL A 84 -7.31 -4.63 -1.37
C VAL A 84 -6.35 -5.80 -1.60
N ILE A 85 -5.04 -5.59 -1.48
CA ILE A 85 -4.04 -6.66 -1.62
C ILE A 85 -4.16 -7.67 -0.47
N ILE A 86 -4.37 -7.22 0.77
CA ILE A 86 -4.56 -8.13 1.93
C ILE A 86 -5.74 -9.08 1.71
N ILE A 87 -6.84 -8.66 1.09
CA ILE A 87 -7.97 -9.57 0.75
C ILE A 87 -7.74 -10.41 -0.52
N GLY A 88 -6.55 -10.39 -1.10
CA GLY A 88 -6.21 -11.12 -2.33
C GLY A 88 -6.73 -10.47 -3.61
N GLY A 89 -7.06 -9.17 -3.59
CA GLY A 89 -7.45 -8.38 -4.76
C GLY A 89 -6.29 -7.56 -5.33
N ILE A 90 -6.47 -7.06 -6.54
CA ILE A 90 -5.60 -6.04 -7.15
C ILE A 90 -6.49 -4.94 -7.69
N ASP A 91 -6.21 -3.70 -7.32
CA ASP A 91 -6.93 -2.53 -7.83
C ASP A 91 -6.00 -1.68 -8.71
N LEU A 92 -6.22 -1.77 -10.03
CA LEU A 92 -5.50 -0.98 -11.00
C LEU A 92 -6.16 0.38 -11.26
N SER A 93 -7.39 0.57 -10.78
CA SER A 93 -8.15 1.77 -11.05
C SER A 93 -7.82 2.96 -10.15
N VAL A 94 -6.97 2.76 -9.12
CA VAL A 94 -6.70 3.75 -8.09
C VAL A 94 -6.30 5.12 -8.65
N GLY A 95 -5.40 5.17 -9.64
CA GLY A 95 -4.98 6.42 -10.28
C GLY A 95 -6.08 7.07 -11.15
N SER A 96 -6.85 6.29 -11.90
CA SER A 96 -7.97 6.81 -12.67
C SER A 96 -9.15 7.23 -11.78
N THR A 97 -9.34 6.57 -10.63
CA THR A 97 -10.32 6.97 -9.61
C THR A 97 -9.96 8.32 -9.01
N LEU A 98 -8.68 8.55 -8.70
CA LEU A 98 -8.17 9.87 -8.33
C LEU A 98 -8.51 10.90 -9.41
N ALA A 99 -8.17 10.63 -10.67
CA ALA A 99 -8.39 11.55 -11.78
C ALA A 99 -9.87 11.89 -11.99
N VAL A 100 -10.74 10.87 -12.11
CA VAL A 100 -12.17 11.10 -12.37
C VAL A 100 -12.86 11.80 -11.20
N SER A 101 -12.47 11.51 -9.96
CA SER A 101 -13.06 12.16 -8.78
C SER A 101 -12.67 13.63 -8.69
N MET A 102 -11.40 13.99 -8.88
CA MET A 102 -10.98 15.39 -8.85
C MET A 102 -11.48 16.18 -10.07
N MET A 103 -11.55 15.56 -11.27
CA MET A 103 -12.11 16.22 -12.45
C MET A 103 -13.63 16.47 -12.31
N THR A 104 -14.37 15.53 -11.72
CA THR A 104 -15.79 15.73 -11.42
C THR A 104 -15.98 16.84 -10.37
N MET A 105 -15.16 16.85 -9.31
CA MET A 105 -15.15 17.94 -8.32
C MET A 105 -14.91 19.29 -9.01
N ALA A 106 -13.89 19.37 -9.87
CA ALA A 106 -13.55 20.58 -10.59
C ALA A 106 -14.67 21.04 -11.53
N TRP A 107 -15.32 20.11 -12.24
CA TRP A 107 -16.45 20.37 -13.11
C TRP A 107 -17.67 20.88 -12.33
N VAL A 108 -18.02 20.25 -11.20
CA VAL A 108 -19.13 20.68 -10.33
C VAL A 108 -18.89 22.09 -9.80
N TYR A 109 -17.68 22.42 -9.42
CA TYR A 109 -17.35 23.75 -8.90
C TYR A 109 -17.30 24.81 -9.99
N LYS A 110 -16.48 24.62 -11.04
CA LYS A 110 -16.18 25.66 -12.03
C LYS A 110 -17.19 25.77 -13.14
N ILE A 111 -17.78 24.67 -13.58
CA ILE A 111 -18.68 24.64 -14.76
C ILE A 111 -20.13 24.69 -14.33
N GLN A 112 -20.50 23.95 -13.26
CA GLN A 112 -21.85 23.97 -12.74
C GLN A 112 -22.10 25.10 -11.72
N GLY A 113 -21.05 25.80 -11.28
CA GLY A 113 -21.15 26.93 -10.37
C GLY A 113 -21.59 26.56 -8.94
N MET A 114 -21.46 25.28 -8.56
CA MET A 114 -21.87 24.82 -7.23
C MET A 114 -20.86 25.26 -6.17
N PRO A 115 -21.28 25.45 -4.89
CA PRO A 115 -20.35 25.74 -3.80
C PRO A 115 -19.26 24.68 -3.71
N PHE A 116 -18.01 25.10 -3.49
CA PHE A 116 -16.86 24.19 -3.49
C PHE A 116 -16.95 23.05 -2.46
N PRO A 117 -17.49 23.24 -1.21
CA PRO A 117 -17.73 22.13 -0.29
C PRO A 117 -18.65 21.04 -0.86
N VAL A 118 -19.66 21.41 -1.67
CA VAL A 118 -20.53 20.46 -2.36
C VAL A 118 -19.73 19.70 -3.42
N ALA A 119 -18.89 20.38 -4.16
CA ALA A 119 -18.03 19.76 -5.16
C ALA A 119 -17.07 18.74 -4.53
N ILE A 120 -16.49 19.04 -3.36
CA ILE A 120 -15.65 18.09 -2.60
C ILE A 120 -16.45 16.81 -2.27
N VAL A 121 -17.66 16.96 -1.73
CA VAL A 121 -18.51 15.80 -1.38
C VAL A 121 -18.81 14.97 -2.63
N VAL A 122 -19.14 15.62 -3.76
CA VAL A 122 -19.40 14.91 -5.03
C VAL A 122 -18.13 14.15 -5.49
N GLY A 123 -16.96 14.77 -5.43
CA GLY A 123 -15.71 14.08 -5.75
C GLY A 123 -15.47 12.82 -4.90
N LEU A 124 -15.69 12.92 -3.58
CA LEU A 124 -15.57 11.76 -2.67
C LEU A 124 -16.60 10.67 -2.99
N LEU A 125 -17.85 11.05 -3.33
CA LEU A 125 -18.89 10.10 -3.74
C LEU A 125 -18.57 9.40 -5.05
N ILE A 126 -17.93 10.08 -6.01
CA ILE A 126 -17.45 9.46 -7.27
C ILE A 126 -16.42 8.37 -6.97
N GLY A 127 -15.44 8.63 -6.10
CA GLY A 127 -14.49 7.59 -5.72
C GLY A 127 -15.14 6.42 -4.99
N ALA A 128 -16.08 6.71 -4.08
CA ALA A 128 -16.87 5.66 -3.43
C ALA A 128 -17.66 4.83 -4.46
N LEU A 129 -18.23 5.47 -5.47
CA LEU A 129 -18.99 4.82 -6.56
C LEU A 129 -18.08 3.92 -7.41
N VAL A 130 -16.91 4.39 -7.82
CA VAL A 130 -15.94 3.55 -8.55
C VAL A 130 -15.52 2.36 -7.70
N GLY A 131 -15.22 2.57 -6.43
CA GLY A 131 -14.91 1.48 -5.50
C GLY A 131 -16.09 0.51 -5.33
N LEU A 132 -17.33 1.00 -5.25
CA LEU A 132 -18.53 0.17 -5.20
C LEU A 132 -18.65 -0.69 -6.47
N VAL A 133 -18.46 -0.10 -7.65
CA VAL A 133 -18.50 -0.82 -8.94
C VAL A 133 -17.43 -1.92 -8.96
N ASN A 134 -16.18 -1.61 -8.60
CA ASN A 134 -15.10 -2.59 -8.50
C ASN A 134 -15.44 -3.74 -7.53
N GLY A 135 -15.94 -3.39 -6.36
CA GLY A 135 -16.35 -4.36 -5.35
C GLY A 135 -17.49 -5.26 -5.81
N LEU A 136 -18.50 -4.71 -6.50
CA LEU A 136 -19.62 -5.49 -7.03
C LEU A 136 -19.19 -6.40 -8.19
N LEU A 137 -18.41 -5.90 -9.13
CA LEU A 137 -17.90 -6.67 -10.26
C LEU A 137 -17.03 -7.84 -9.78
N SER A 138 -16.12 -7.58 -8.84
CA SER A 138 -15.21 -8.61 -8.32
C SER A 138 -15.93 -9.65 -7.45
N THR A 139 -16.96 -9.23 -6.69
CA THR A 139 -17.56 -10.08 -5.65
C THR A 139 -18.84 -10.77 -6.10
N TYR A 140 -19.75 -10.04 -6.79
CA TYR A 140 -21.06 -10.57 -7.18
C TYR A 140 -21.07 -11.04 -8.64
N ALA A 141 -20.45 -10.29 -9.56
CA ALA A 141 -20.29 -10.73 -10.94
C ALA A 141 -19.17 -11.78 -11.09
N ARG A 142 -18.37 -12.01 -10.05
CA ARG A 142 -17.26 -12.98 -10.01
C ARG A 142 -16.20 -12.75 -11.09
N ILE A 143 -16.06 -11.51 -11.54
CA ILE A 143 -14.98 -11.11 -12.45
C ILE A 143 -13.69 -11.05 -11.65
N GLN A 144 -12.59 -11.55 -12.21
CA GLN A 144 -11.30 -11.43 -11.53
C GLN A 144 -11.00 -9.96 -11.20
N PRO A 145 -10.57 -9.64 -9.96
CA PRO A 145 -10.32 -8.26 -9.52
C PRO A 145 -9.45 -7.46 -10.49
N PHE A 146 -8.39 -8.07 -11.01
CA PHE A 146 -7.51 -7.46 -12.01
C PHE A 146 -8.28 -7.01 -13.27
N VAL A 147 -9.17 -7.85 -13.82
CA VAL A 147 -9.94 -7.54 -15.02
C VAL A 147 -10.97 -6.46 -14.74
N ALA A 148 -11.68 -6.55 -13.62
CA ALA A 148 -12.68 -5.57 -13.20
C ALA A 148 -12.05 -4.18 -13.05
N THR A 149 -10.93 -4.10 -12.32
CA THR A 149 -10.25 -2.82 -12.04
C THR A 149 -9.49 -2.27 -13.26
N LEU A 150 -9.03 -3.12 -14.17
CA LEU A 150 -8.48 -2.69 -15.46
C LEU A 150 -9.56 -2.03 -16.34
N ALA A 151 -10.75 -2.62 -16.37
CA ALA A 151 -11.88 -2.04 -17.12
C ALA A 151 -12.31 -0.68 -16.54
N THR A 152 -12.44 -0.59 -15.22
CA THR A 152 -12.79 0.68 -14.53
C THR A 152 -11.66 1.69 -14.61
N MET A 153 -10.39 1.30 -14.65
CA MET A 153 -9.25 2.15 -14.93
C MET A 153 -9.39 2.83 -16.28
N SER A 154 -9.66 2.05 -17.32
CA SER A 154 -9.83 2.57 -18.69
C SER A 154 -11.05 3.49 -18.80
N ALA A 155 -12.18 3.09 -18.20
CA ALA A 155 -13.39 3.91 -18.16
C ALA A 155 -13.19 5.21 -17.38
N GLY A 156 -12.56 5.13 -16.20
CA GLY A 156 -12.28 6.29 -15.33
C GLY A 156 -11.33 7.29 -16.00
N ALA A 157 -10.26 6.81 -16.65
CA ALA A 157 -9.35 7.66 -17.40
C ALA A 157 -10.05 8.35 -18.59
N GLY A 158 -10.88 7.61 -19.34
CA GLY A 158 -11.68 8.19 -20.42
C GLY A 158 -12.69 9.23 -19.94
N LEU A 159 -13.38 8.97 -18.83
CA LEU A 159 -14.32 9.92 -18.23
C LEU A 159 -13.61 11.18 -17.72
N ALA A 160 -12.43 11.03 -17.07
CA ALA A 160 -11.65 12.17 -16.60
C ALA A 160 -11.28 13.13 -17.75
N LEU A 161 -10.88 12.57 -18.90
CA LEU A 161 -10.61 13.36 -20.11
C LEU A 161 -11.89 13.97 -20.70
N PHE A 162 -12.98 13.22 -20.74
CA PHE A 162 -14.25 13.65 -21.34
C PHE A 162 -14.88 14.84 -20.61
N ILE A 163 -14.83 14.88 -19.27
CA ILE A 163 -15.49 15.92 -18.44
C ILE A 163 -15.07 17.34 -18.84
N THR A 164 -13.81 17.55 -19.23
CA THR A 164 -13.27 18.89 -19.57
C THR A 164 -12.60 18.92 -20.95
N ASN A 165 -12.89 17.95 -21.83
CA ASN A 165 -12.25 17.80 -23.14
C ASN A 165 -10.70 17.79 -23.04
N GLY A 166 -10.16 17.11 -22.03
CA GLY A 166 -8.72 16.98 -21.81
C GLY A 166 -8.03 18.19 -21.17
N ASN A 167 -8.76 19.27 -20.87
CA ASN A 167 -8.19 20.48 -20.31
C ASN A 167 -8.11 20.40 -18.78
N PRO A 168 -7.01 20.87 -18.17
CA PRO A 168 -6.94 21.02 -16.72
C PRO A 168 -7.83 22.17 -16.25
N VAL A 169 -8.31 22.07 -15.00
CA VAL A 169 -9.09 23.11 -14.32
C VAL A 169 -8.26 23.68 -13.18
N THR A 170 -8.17 24.99 -13.10
CA THR A 170 -7.33 25.71 -12.11
C THR A 170 -8.13 26.77 -11.35
N GLN A 171 -7.45 27.47 -10.43
CA GLN A 171 -8.02 28.56 -9.63
C GLN A 171 -9.13 28.07 -8.70
N PHE A 172 -8.80 27.19 -7.79
CA PHE A 172 -9.64 26.78 -6.70
C PHE A 172 -9.67 27.84 -5.58
N PRO A 173 -10.60 27.75 -4.60
CA PRO A 173 -10.68 28.73 -3.53
C PRO A 173 -9.38 28.79 -2.71
N ASP A 174 -8.89 30.01 -2.38
CA ASP A 174 -7.62 30.21 -1.66
C ASP A 174 -7.55 29.43 -0.34
N TRP A 175 -8.67 29.32 0.39
CA TRP A 175 -8.70 28.57 1.64
C TRP A 175 -8.41 27.07 1.45
N PHE A 176 -8.61 26.54 0.24
CA PHE A 176 -8.36 25.12 -0.04
C PHE A 176 -6.87 24.79 -0.12
N SER A 177 -6.03 25.74 -0.54
CA SER A 177 -4.57 25.56 -0.52
C SER A 177 -4.03 25.38 0.90
N ASN A 178 -4.78 25.80 1.93
CA ASN A 178 -4.41 25.56 3.33
C ASN A 178 -4.38 24.07 3.69
N LEU A 179 -5.08 23.21 2.94
CA LEU A 179 -5.05 21.75 3.14
C LEU A 179 -3.66 21.15 2.92
N THR A 180 -2.84 21.78 2.09
CA THR A 180 -1.43 21.42 1.85
C THR A 180 -0.46 22.48 2.40
N GLY A 181 -0.96 23.39 3.24
CA GLY A 181 -0.17 24.35 4.00
C GLY A 181 0.64 23.68 5.13
N SER A 182 1.20 24.52 6.00
CA SER A 182 1.95 24.04 7.17
C SER A 182 1.25 24.40 8.48
N PHE A 183 1.25 23.47 9.42
CA PHE A 183 0.80 23.67 10.79
C PHE A 183 1.99 23.36 11.73
N LEU A 184 2.41 24.33 12.53
CA LEU A 184 3.62 24.25 13.39
C LEU A 184 4.89 23.81 12.64
N GLY A 185 5.03 24.19 11.39
CA GLY A 185 6.19 23.82 10.55
C GLY A 185 6.11 22.42 9.91
N LEU A 186 5.04 21.68 10.17
CA LEU A 186 4.78 20.37 9.53
C LEU A 186 3.72 20.51 8.42
N PRO A 187 3.87 19.81 7.29
CA PRO A 187 2.88 19.85 6.22
C PRO A 187 1.58 19.19 6.69
N ILE A 188 0.45 19.87 6.49
CA ILE A 188 -0.86 19.37 6.89
C ILE A 188 -1.19 18.05 6.17
N GLU A 189 -0.81 17.94 4.89
CA GLU A 189 -0.96 16.69 4.13
C GLU A 189 -0.20 15.51 4.75
N GLY A 190 0.98 15.76 5.35
CA GLY A 190 1.72 14.76 6.13
C GLY A 190 1.00 14.36 7.43
N ILE A 191 0.36 15.31 8.11
CA ILE A 191 -0.46 15.03 9.29
C ILE A 191 -1.67 14.16 8.90
N ILE A 192 -2.35 14.51 7.80
CA ILE A 192 -3.47 13.73 7.24
C ILE A 192 -3.01 12.31 6.89
N LEU A 193 -1.87 12.18 6.21
CA LEU A 193 -1.26 10.90 5.85
C LEU A 193 -1.05 10.03 7.08
N VAL A 194 -0.35 10.54 8.09
CA VAL A 194 -0.05 9.79 9.32
C VAL A 194 -1.34 9.41 10.05
N ALA A 195 -2.32 10.32 10.14
CA ALA A 195 -3.61 10.03 10.74
C ALA A 195 -4.34 8.88 10.03
N ILE A 196 -4.37 8.87 8.69
CA ILE A 196 -4.98 7.79 7.89
C ILE A 196 -4.27 6.47 8.15
N TYR A 197 -2.92 6.45 8.17
CA TYR A 197 -2.16 5.24 8.48
C TYR A 197 -2.43 4.71 9.88
N LEU A 198 -2.49 5.58 10.89
CA LEU A 198 -2.79 5.18 12.28
C LEU A 198 -4.21 4.64 12.41
N ILE A 199 -5.21 5.29 11.80
CA ILE A 199 -6.60 4.82 11.77
C ILE A 199 -6.69 3.46 11.10
N ALA A 200 -6.05 3.28 9.94
CA ALA A 200 -6.03 2.02 9.21
C ALA A 200 -5.32 0.92 10.00
N ALA A 201 -4.15 1.21 10.60
CA ALA A 201 -3.41 0.28 11.43
C ALA A 201 -4.24 -0.16 12.66
N PHE A 202 -4.86 0.80 13.34
CA PHE A 202 -5.76 0.53 14.46
C PHE A 202 -6.93 -0.36 14.04
N TRP A 203 -7.59 -0.02 12.94
CA TRP A 203 -8.73 -0.79 12.42
C TRP A 203 -8.35 -2.23 12.05
N LEU A 204 -7.25 -2.41 11.32
CA LEU A 204 -6.76 -3.73 10.93
C LEU A 204 -6.38 -4.60 12.14
N ARG A 205 -5.78 -4.00 13.16
CA ARG A 205 -5.28 -4.74 14.32
C ARG A 205 -6.36 -5.05 15.35
N PHE A 206 -7.23 -4.07 15.66
CA PHE A 206 -8.13 -4.16 16.81
C PHE A 206 -9.58 -4.46 16.44
N ARG A 207 -10.04 -4.15 15.22
CA ARG A 207 -11.43 -4.41 14.84
C ARG A 207 -11.61 -5.81 14.25
N PRO A 208 -12.73 -6.52 14.58
CA PRO A 208 -13.00 -7.84 14.00
C PRO A 208 -13.05 -7.82 12.48
N SER A 209 -13.65 -6.78 11.88
CA SER A 209 -13.68 -6.59 10.42
C SER A 209 -12.29 -6.42 9.80
N GLY A 210 -11.36 -5.74 10.50
CA GLY A 210 -9.98 -5.60 10.05
C GLY A 210 -9.24 -6.95 10.06
N ARG A 211 -9.36 -7.73 11.14
CA ARG A 211 -8.77 -9.08 11.21
C ARG A 211 -9.37 -10.04 10.19
N ALA A 212 -10.65 -9.87 9.87
CA ALA A 212 -11.32 -10.69 8.87
C ALA A 212 -10.74 -10.51 7.45
N LEU A 213 -10.09 -9.36 7.13
CA LEU A 213 -9.41 -9.18 5.84
C LEU A 213 -8.29 -10.21 5.67
N TYR A 214 -7.49 -10.42 6.71
CA TYR A 214 -6.40 -11.40 6.68
C TYR A 214 -6.92 -12.83 6.53
N ALA A 215 -8.03 -13.15 7.20
CA ALA A 215 -8.68 -14.45 7.06
C ALA A 215 -9.18 -14.68 5.63
N ILE A 216 -9.82 -13.68 5.01
CA ILE A 216 -10.28 -13.74 3.61
C ILE A 216 -9.12 -13.94 2.65
N GLY A 217 -8.04 -13.16 2.81
CA GLY A 217 -6.88 -13.25 1.93
C GLY A 217 -6.08 -14.55 2.11
N GLY A 218 -6.09 -15.14 3.30
CA GLY A 218 -5.46 -16.43 3.56
C GLY A 218 -6.22 -17.62 2.95
N ASN A 219 -7.53 -17.67 3.17
CA ASN A 219 -8.42 -18.63 2.54
C ASN A 219 -9.88 -18.14 2.62
N GLU A 220 -10.40 -17.72 1.48
CA GLU A 220 -11.75 -17.16 1.37
C GLU A 220 -12.83 -18.16 1.78
N GLU A 221 -12.67 -19.44 1.43
CA GLU A 221 -13.64 -20.48 1.73
C GLU A 221 -13.69 -20.77 3.23
N VAL A 222 -12.53 -20.87 3.89
CA VAL A 222 -12.45 -21.06 5.35
C VAL A 222 -13.04 -19.85 6.08
N ALA A 223 -12.75 -18.64 5.61
CA ALA A 223 -13.32 -17.43 6.18
C ALA A 223 -14.85 -17.41 6.08
N ARG A 224 -15.41 -17.85 4.95
CA ARG A 224 -16.85 -17.97 4.72
C ARG A 224 -17.48 -19.00 5.66
N LEU A 225 -16.87 -20.17 5.79
CA LEU A 225 -17.33 -21.23 6.68
C LEU A 225 -17.26 -20.83 8.16
N SER A 226 -16.36 -19.92 8.52
CA SER A 226 -16.26 -19.33 9.86
C SER A 226 -17.29 -18.22 10.12
N GLY A 227 -18.26 -18.00 9.22
CA GLY A 227 -19.35 -17.03 9.38
C GLY A 227 -19.00 -15.61 8.98
N ILE A 228 -17.84 -15.36 8.34
CA ILE A 228 -17.48 -14.03 7.85
C ILE A 228 -18.31 -13.72 6.60
N ASN A 229 -18.97 -12.53 6.59
CA ASN A 229 -19.63 -12.06 5.38
C ASN A 229 -18.58 -11.48 4.39
N VAL A 230 -17.94 -12.42 3.68
CA VAL A 230 -16.85 -12.12 2.74
C VAL A 230 -17.27 -11.11 1.67
N ARG A 231 -18.47 -11.28 1.09
CA ARG A 231 -18.95 -10.41 0.00
C ARG A 231 -19.07 -8.96 0.45
N ALA A 232 -19.77 -8.73 1.56
CA ALA A 232 -19.95 -7.38 2.08
C ALA A 232 -18.63 -6.73 2.48
N LEU A 233 -17.70 -7.51 3.04
CA LEU A 233 -16.41 -6.99 3.48
C LEU A 233 -15.51 -6.62 2.29
N LYS A 234 -15.44 -7.45 1.24
CA LYS A 234 -14.73 -7.12 0.01
C LYS A 234 -15.25 -5.83 -0.62
N VAL A 235 -16.57 -5.70 -0.79
CA VAL A 235 -17.16 -4.47 -1.35
C VAL A 235 -16.79 -3.24 -0.52
N ARG A 236 -16.87 -3.33 0.82
CA ARG A 236 -16.49 -2.21 1.71
C ARG A 236 -15.01 -1.82 1.54
N VAL A 237 -14.12 -2.79 1.36
CA VAL A 237 -12.69 -2.52 1.13
C VAL A 237 -12.48 -1.75 -0.17
N TYR A 238 -13.13 -2.16 -1.27
CA TYR A 238 -13.04 -1.42 -2.53
C TYR A 238 -13.63 0.00 -2.43
N ILE A 239 -14.78 0.17 -1.75
CA ILE A 239 -15.35 1.51 -1.48
C ILE A 239 -14.35 2.37 -0.72
N THR A 240 -13.73 1.82 0.34
CA THR A 240 -12.73 2.54 1.14
C THR A 240 -11.53 2.93 0.29
N ALA A 241 -11.03 2.03 -0.57
CA ALA A 241 -9.93 2.32 -1.49
C ALA A 241 -10.30 3.45 -2.48
N GLY A 242 -11.51 3.44 -3.03
CA GLY A 242 -12.00 4.49 -3.92
C GLY A 242 -12.14 5.85 -3.22
N VAL A 243 -12.64 5.87 -1.98
CA VAL A 243 -12.69 7.11 -1.17
C VAL A 243 -11.28 7.64 -0.89
N LEU A 244 -10.34 6.78 -0.52
CA LEU A 244 -8.95 7.18 -0.28
C LEU A 244 -8.28 7.71 -1.55
N ALA A 245 -8.56 7.13 -2.72
CA ALA A 245 -8.10 7.68 -4.00
C ALA A 245 -8.66 9.08 -4.27
N SER A 246 -9.92 9.33 -3.91
CA SER A 246 -10.52 10.68 -4.01
C SER A 246 -9.88 11.66 -3.03
N VAL A 247 -9.60 11.24 -1.79
CA VAL A 247 -8.87 12.06 -0.80
C VAL A 247 -7.48 12.41 -1.33
N ALA A 248 -6.78 11.46 -1.95
CA ALA A 248 -5.50 11.75 -2.60
C ALA A 248 -5.66 12.80 -3.72
N GLY A 249 -6.73 12.71 -4.53
CA GLY A 249 -7.07 13.72 -5.53
C GLY A 249 -7.28 15.12 -4.94
N LEU A 250 -7.93 15.22 -3.76
CA LEU A 250 -8.07 16.49 -3.06
C LEU A 250 -6.70 17.07 -2.65
N LEU A 251 -5.78 16.25 -2.16
CA LEU A 251 -4.42 16.68 -1.80
C LEU A 251 -3.67 17.19 -3.02
N VAL A 252 -3.77 16.48 -4.16
CA VAL A 252 -3.13 16.89 -5.42
C VAL A 252 -3.67 18.26 -5.89
N VAL A 253 -4.99 18.42 -5.92
CA VAL A 253 -5.61 19.69 -6.35
C VAL A 253 -5.27 20.83 -5.40
N SER A 254 -5.26 20.58 -4.09
CA SER A 254 -4.88 21.61 -3.09
C SER A 254 -3.41 22.05 -3.26
N ARG A 255 -2.50 21.09 -3.55
CA ARG A 255 -1.07 21.37 -3.71
C ARG A 255 -0.72 22.09 -5.01
N LEU A 256 -1.40 21.72 -6.10
CA LEU A 256 -1.06 22.21 -7.44
C LEU A 256 -1.98 23.35 -7.92
N ASP A 257 -3.04 23.67 -7.18
CA ASP A 257 -4.14 24.54 -7.64
C ASP A 257 -4.65 24.14 -9.03
N SER A 258 -4.60 22.84 -9.33
CA SER A 258 -4.92 22.32 -10.64
C SER A 258 -5.48 20.89 -10.56
N ALA A 259 -6.59 20.64 -11.21
CA ALA A 259 -7.12 19.30 -11.50
C ALA A 259 -6.77 18.95 -12.95
N ALA A 260 -5.89 17.96 -13.14
CA ALA A 260 -5.48 17.52 -14.46
C ALA A 260 -6.03 16.11 -14.77
N PRO A 261 -6.69 15.87 -15.94
CA PRO A 261 -7.36 14.61 -16.23
C PRO A 261 -6.42 13.40 -16.33
N THR A 262 -5.12 13.63 -16.49
CA THR A 262 -4.08 12.59 -16.58
C THR A 262 -3.35 12.36 -15.26
N ALA A 263 -3.70 13.06 -14.18
CA ALA A 263 -3.11 12.87 -12.86
C ALA A 263 -3.36 11.45 -12.35
N GLY A 264 -2.44 10.93 -11.55
CA GLY A 264 -2.52 9.59 -10.97
C GLY A 264 -2.17 8.45 -11.93
N ALA A 265 -2.04 8.68 -13.24
CA ALA A 265 -1.71 7.62 -14.19
C ALA A 265 -0.32 7.01 -13.94
N ALA A 266 0.67 7.84 -13.60
CA ALA A 266 2.02 7.39 -13.23
C ALA A 266 2.08 6.84 -11.80
N ASP A 267 1.15 7.20 -10.92
CA ASP A 267 1.20 6.88 -9.50
C ASP A 267 0.77 5.44 -9.20
N LEU A 268 0.04 4.79 -10.12
CA LEU A 268 -0.39 3.41 -9.96
C LEU A 268 0.78 2.47 -9.64
N LEU A 269 1.88 2.57 -10.39
CA LEU A 269 3.06 1.73 -10.16
C LEU A 269 3.73 2.06 -8.84
N ASN A 270 3.79 3.34 -8.46
CA ASN A 270 4.32 3.79 -7.17
C ASN A 270 3.49 3.22 -6.01
N VAL A 271 2.17 3.27 -6.10
CA VAL A 271 1.24 2.74 -5.08
C VAL A 271 1.44 1.23 -4.88
N ILE A 272 1.51 0.46 -5.99
CA ILE A 272 1.77 -0.98 -5.92
C ILE A 272 3.17 -1.23 -5.33
N ALA A 273 4.19 -0.49 -5.79
CA ALA A 273 5.55 -0.59 -5.29
C ALA A 273 5.62 -0.37 -3.77
N VAL A 274 4.98 0.68 -3.27
CA VAL A 274 4.89 1.01 -1.84
C VAL A 274 4.36 -0.17 -1.03
N VAL A 275 3.28 -0.80 -1.48
CA VAL A 275 2.63 -1.90 -0.77
C VAL A 275 3.47 -3.18 -0.82
N VAL A 276 4.05 -3.49 -1.98
CA VAL A 276 4.86 -4.72 -2.20
C VAL A 276 6.21 -4.60 -1.49
N ILE A 277 6.93 -3.47 -1.66
CA ILE A 277 8.19 -3.21 -0.96
C ILE A 277 7.97 -3.16 0.55
N GLY A 278 6.78 -2.69 0.99
CA GLY A 278 6.35 -2.74 2.38
C GLY A 278 6.09 -4.13 2.95
N GLY A 279 6.21 -5.20 2.13
CA GLY A 279 6.10 -6.60 2.55
C GLY A 279 4.68 -7.14 2.58
N ALA A 280 3.73 -6.54 1.85
CA ALA A 280 2.43 -7.15 1.64
C ALA A 280 2.51 -8.21 0.53
N SER A 281 1.90 -9.38 0.77
CA SER A 281 1.86 -10.46 -0.20
C SER A 281 0.82 -10.22 -1.27
N LEU A 282 1.20 -10.25 -2.53
CA LEU A 282 0.26 -10.20 -3.66
C LEU A 282 -0.68 -11.40 -3.73
N ALA A 283 -0.36 -12.50 -3.04
CA ALA A 283 -1.27 -13.64 -2.89
C ALA A 283 -2.37 -13.40 -1.84
N GLY A 284 -2.29 -12.32 -1.09
CA GLY A 284 -3.21 -11.99 0.00
C GLY A 284 -2.79 -12.55 1.35
N GLY A 285 -3.59 -12.29 2.37
CA GLY A 285 -3.48 -12.82 3.73
C GLY A 285 -2.36 -12.24 4.59
N SER A 286 -1.48 -11.41 4.05
CA SER A 286 -0.40 -10.79 4.81
C SER A 286 -0.07 -9.38 4.33
N GLY A 287 0.42 -8.56 5.26
CA GLY A 287 0.75 -7.16 5.05
C GLY A 287 0.48 -6.34 6.31
N THR A 288 1.15 -5.21 6.47
CA THR A 288 0.94 -4.31 7.62
C THR A 288 0.97 -2.86 7.16
N MET A 289 0.20 -1.99 7.83
CA MET A 289 0.25 -0.56 7.56
C MET A 289 1.63 0.03 7.87
N PHE A 290 2.31 -0.48 8.89
CA PHE A 290 3.69 -0.07 9.19
C PHE A 290 4.63 -0.41 8.04
N GLY A 291 4.57 -1.65 7.50
CA GLY A 291 5.36 -2.04 6.34
C GLY A 291 5.05 -1.16 5.12
N THR A 292 3.77 -0.92 4.83
CA THR A 292 3.35 -0.04 3.74
C THR A 292 3.88 1.39 3.93
N PHE A 293 3.90 1.91 5.17
CA PHE A 293 4.49 3.22 5.47
C PHE A 293 6.00 3.25 5.24
N VAL A 294 6.72 2.19 5.63
CA VAL A 294 8.15 2.06 5.33
C VAL A 294 8.39 1.99 3.82
N GLY A 295 7.59 1.22 3.08
CA GLY A 295 7.62 1.18 1.62
C GLY A 295 7.38 2.55 0.97
N LEU A 296 6.45 3.34 1.53
CA LEU A 296 6.20 4.72 1.11
C LEU A 296 7.44 5.60 1.28
N LEU A 297 8.09 5.51 2.43
CA LEU A 297 9.31 6.27 2.69
C LEU A 297 10.47 5.85 1.77
N ILE A 298 10.57 4.56 1.42
CA ILE A 298 11.55 4.07 0.44
C ILE A 298 11.31 4.72 -0.93
N ILE A 299 10.10 4.63 -1.46
CA ILE A 299 9.76 5.21 -2.77
C ILE A 299 9.90 6.73 -2.74
N GLY A 300 9.46 7.39 -1.68
CA GLY A 300 9.61 8.83 -1.51
C GLY A 300 11.08 9.28 -1.47
N THR A 301 11.91 8.56 -0.73
CA THR A 301 13.35 8.85 -0.65
C THR A 301 14.04 8.63 -2.00
N LEU A 302 13.66 7.58 -2.73
CA LEU A 302 14.18 7.32 -4.08
C LEU A 302 13.78 8.43 -5.05
N ASN A 303 12.51 8.78 -5.14
CA ASN A 303 12.02 9.84 -6.03
C ASN A 303 12.67 11.19 -5.71
N ASN A 304 12.71 11.58 -4.43
CA ASN A 304 13.35 12.80 -4.00
C ASN A 304 14.87 12.78 -4.26
N GLY A 305 15.53 11.67 -3.94
CA GLY A 305 16.96 11.50 -4.19
C GLY A 305 17.30 11.61 -5.69
N MET A 306 16.53 10.95 -6.55
CA MET A 306 16.71 11.07 -8.01
C MET A 306 16.54 12.52 -8.49
N SER A 307 15.56 13.25 -7.93
CA SER A 307 15.33 14.65 -8.25
C SER A 307 16.48 15.55 -7.78
N LEU A 308 17.04 15.32 -6.59
CA LEU A 308 18.21 16.04 -6.07
C LEU A 308 19.47 15.76 -6.89
N LEU A 309 19.58 14.58 -7.48
CA LEU A 309 20.69 14.18 -8.36
C LEU A 309 20.46 14.57 -9.83
N ASN A 310 19.41 15.34 -10.12
CA ASN A 310 19.01 15.76 -11.48
C ASN A 310 18.80 14.58 -12.45
N VAL A 311 18.35 13.43 -11.96
CA VAL A 311 17.95 12.31 -12.81
C VAL A 311 16.68 12.68 -13.56
N SER A 312 16.69 12.48 -14.88
CA SER A 312 15.53 12.79 -15.72
C SER A 312 14.24 12.14 -15.18
N PRO A 313 13.13 12.88 -15.06
CA PRO A 313 11.84 12.31 -14.64
C PRO A 313 11.40 11.09 -15.46
N ASN A 314 11.79 11.03 -16.74
CA ASN A 314 11.47 9.90 -17.61
C ASN A 314 12.21 8.60 -17.24
N LEU A 315 13.32 8.68 -16.50
CA LEU A 315 14.08 7.52 -16.01
C LEU A 315 13.62 7.06 -14.61
N GLN A 316 12.92 7.89 -13.85
CA GLN A 316 12.47 7.54 -12.51
C GLN A 316 11.59 6.28 -12.48
N PRO A 317 10.62 6.07 -13.39
CA PRO A 317 9.84 4.84 -13.44
C PRO A 317 10.69 3.58 -13.70
N VAL A 318 11.79 3.70 -14.46
CA VAL A 318 12.72 2.58 -14.71
C VAL A 318 13.41 2.16 -13.41
N VAL A 319 13.91 3.12 -12.64
CA VAL A 319 14.55 2.86 -11.33
C VAL A 319 13.56 2.23 -10.36
N ILE A 320 12.32 2.73 -10.31
CA ILE A 320 11.26 2.17 -9.46
C ILE A 320 10.94 0.73 -9.88
N GLY A 321 10.82 0.46 -11.19
CA GLY A 321 10.59 -0.89 -11.70
C GLY A 321 11.69 -1.87 -11.27
N ILE A 322 12.95 -1.46 -11.35
CA ILE A 322 14.10 -2.25 -10.87
C ILE A 322 14.01 -2.46 -9.35
N ALA A 323 13.67 -1.41 -8.58
CA ALA A 323 13.53 -1.52 -7.13
C ALA A 323 12.45 -2.53 -6.72
N ILE A 324 11.31 -2.56 -7.43
CA ILE A 324 10.24 -3.55 -7.21
C ILE A 324 10.78 -4.98 -7.45
N ILE A 325 11.47 -5.21 -8.57
CA ILE A 325 12.01 -6.53 -8.89
C ILE A 325 12.99 -6.99 -7.80
N VAL A 326 13.91 -6.11 -7.40
CA VAL A 326 14.88 -6.40 -6.33
C VAL A 326 14.18 -6.73 -5.01
N ALA A 327 13.18 -5.95 -4.62
CA ALA A 327 12.42 -6.18 -3.39
C ALA A 327 11.72 -7.56 -3.39
N VAL A 328 11.07 -7.92 -4.50
CA VAL A 328 10.37 -9.22 -4.63
C VAL A 328 11.37 -10.39 -4.62
N LEU A 329 12.54 -10.25 -5.24
CA LEU A 329 13.58 -11.29 -5.23
C LEU A 329 14.16 -11.51 -3.83
N LEU A 330 14.38 -10.44 -3.07
CA LEU A 330 14.88 -10.50 -1.69
C LEU A 330 13.85 -11.15 -0.75
N ASP A 331 12.57 -10.84 -0.91
CA ASP A 331 11.50 -11.45 -0.11
C ASP A 331 11.40 -12.97 -0.34
N ARG A 332 11.47 -13.42 -1.59
CA ARG A 332 11.50 -14.86 -1.91
C ARG A 332 12.71 -15.59 -1.33
N GLY A 333 13.86 -14.93 -1.28
CA GLY A 333 15.08 -15.47 -0.66
C GLY A 333 14.92 -15.67 0.85
N ALA A 334 14.32 -14.71 1.53
CA ALA A 334 14.06 -14.77 2.96
C ALA A 334 13.02 -15.87 3.33
N LEU A 335 12.01 -16.09 2.50
CA LEU A 335 11.03 -17.18 2.70
C LEU A 335 11.66 -18.56 2.54
N LYS A 336 12.53 -18.77 1.55
CA LYS A 336 13.27 -20.04 1.37
C LYS A 336 14.24 -20.32 2.53
N ALA A 337 14.92 -19.30 3.04
CA ALA A 337 15.82 -19.45 4.18
C ALA A 337 15.12 -19.75 5.51
N ARG A 338 13.81 -19.53 5.64
CA ARG A 338 13.00 -19.87 6.80
C ARG A 338 12.34 -21.24 6.73
N ALA A 339 12.29 -21.83 5.53
CA ALA A 339 11.63 -23.12 5.25
C ALA A 339 12.62 -24.29 5.19
N GLY A 340 13.95 -24.02 5.15
CA GLY A 340 15.04 -25.01 5.26
C GLY A 340 15.79 -24.87 6.57
#